data_bf39370e73f24a53f1ca444c055dc769
#
_entry.id   bf39370e73f24a53f1ca444c055dc769
#
_cell.length_a   1.000
_cell.length_b   1.000
_cell.length_c   1.000
_cell.angle_alpha   90.00
_cell.angle_beta   90.00
_cell.angle_gamma   90.00
#
_symmetry.space_group_name_H-M   'P 1'
#
loop_
_entity.id
_entity.type
_entity.pdbx_description
1 polymer ?
#
loop_
_entity_poly.entity_id
_entity_poly.type
_entity_poly.pdbx_seq_one_letter_code
_entity_poly.pdbx_strand_id
1 'polypeptide(L)'
;LPFLGDLLAKRKYVAIGEFHIYGADADLPNMRGVVQLAKKYGLFLHSHSDADAVMRHFQQDPNARVLWAHSGFERPEKVREMLRKYPALYCDLAFLTAHASNGKVAPAWREAFLEFPDRFVVGTDTFTPERWHYVVEHARWSRQWLADLPPDVARNIAYENGERLFGGAQ
;
A
#
# COMPACT_ATOMS: atom_id res chain seq x y z
N LEU A 1 -10.71 -6.04 -19.54
CA LEU A 1 -9.56 -6.92 -19.32
C LEU A 1 -8.64 -7.08 -20.54
N PRO A 2 -9.14 -7.25 -21.81
CA PRO A 2 -8.26 -7.38 -22.98
C PRO A 2 -7.25 -6.23 -23.09
N PHE A 3 -7.72 -4.98 -23.02
CA PHE A 3 -6.87 -3.78 -23.08
C PHE A 3 -5.76 -3.79 -22.00
N LEU A 4 -6.10 -4.14 -20.75
CA LEU A 4 -5.11 -4.25 -19.67
C LEU A 4 -4.09 -5.35 -19.97
N GLY A 5 -4.54 -6.51 -20.46
CA GLY A 5 -3.66 -7.62 -20.86
C GLY A 5 -2.69 -7.21 -21.97
N ASP A 6 -3.16 -6.44 -22.96
CA ASP A 6 -2.32 -5.92 -24.05
C ASP A 6 -1.25 -4.92 -23.55
N LEU A 7 -1.61 -4.06 -22.59
CA LEU A 7 -0.65 -3.13 -21.97
C LEU A 7 0.44 -3.88 -21.20
N LEU A 8 0.04 -4.85 -20.37
CA LEU A 8 0.96 -5.66 -19.56
C LEU A 8 1.88 -6.52 -20.40
N ALA A 9 1.44 -6.95 -21.60
CA ALA A 9 2.28 -7.70 -22.55
C ALA A 9 3.34 -6.82 -23.24
N LYS A 10 3.09 -5.51 -23.36
CA LYS A 10 3.94 -4.59 -24.13
C LYS A 10 4.92 -3.81 -23.25
N ARG A 11 4.67 -3.67 -21.97
CA ARG A 11 5.44 -2.81 -21.06
C ARG A 11 5.65 -3.51 -19.72
N LYS A 12 6.74 -3.19 -19.04
CA LYS A 12 6.98 -3.61 -17.67
C LYS A 12 6.24 -2.68 -16.71
N TYR A 13 5.49 -3.29 -15.79
CA TYR A 13 4.81 -2.61 -14.70
C TYR A 13 5.17 -3.30 -13.39
N VAL A 14 5.02 -2.60 -12.27
CA VAL A 14 5.23 -3.16 -10.91
C VAL A 14 3.91 -3.48 -10.21
N ALA A 15 2.83 -2.81 -10.61
CA ALA A 15 1.52 -2.95 -10.01
C ALA A 15 0.39 -2.76 -11.02
N ILE A 16 -0.78 -3.25 -10.69
CA ILE A 16 -2.07 -2.89 -11.27
C ILE A 16 -2.83 -2.09 -10.21
N GLY A 17 -3.20 -0.87 -10.51
CA GLY A 17 -3.89 0.05 -9.61
C GLY A 17 -3.47 1.51 -9.85
N GLU A 18 -3.88 2.42 -9.04
CA GLU A 18 -4.77 2.26 -7.87
C GLU A 18 -6.20 2.05 -8.34
N PHE A 19 -6.88 1.02 -7.84
CA PHE A 19 -8.30 0.77 -8.14
C PHE A 19 -9.10 0.78 -6.84
N HIS A 20 -10.32 1.32 -6.90
CA HIS A 20 -11.25 1.42 -5.79
C HIS A 20 -12.21 0.25 -5.82
N ILE A 21 -12.20 -0.59 -4.78
CA ILE A 21 -13.07 -1.76 -4.66
C ILE A 21 -13.35 -2.07 -3.19
N TYR A 22 -14.57 -2.46 -2.87
CA TYR A 22 -14.99 -2.68 -1.49
C TYR A 22 -15.78 -3.98 -1.32
N GLY A 23 -15.53 -4.67 -0.23
CA GLY A 23 -16.28 -5.86 0.17
C GLY A 23 -16.41 -6.89 -0.95
N ALA A 24 -17.63 -7.37 -1.16
CA ALA A 24 -17.94 -8.42 -2.13
C ALA A 24 -17.71 -8.03 -3.60
N ASP A 25 -17.60 -6.73 -3.93
CA ASP A 25 -17.31 -6.29 -5.29
C ASP A 25 -15.91 -6.75 -5.74
N ALA A 26 -15.01 -7.06 -4.80
CA ALA A 26 -13.75 -7.72 -5.12
C ALA A 26 -13.90 -9.09 -5.79
N ASP A 27 -15.08 -9.72 -5.69
CA ASP A 27 -15.40 -10.99 -6.34
C ASP A 27 -16.05 -10.83 -7.73
N LEU A 28 -16.29 -9.62 -8.19
CA LEU A 28 -16.81 -9.38 -9.54
C LEU A 28 -15.88 -10.00 -10.61
N PRO A 29 -16.42 -10.51 -11.72
CA PRO A 29 -15.63 -11.19 -12.76
C PRO A 29 -14.44 -10.36 -13.28
N ASN A 30 -14.61 -9.04 -13.40
CA ASN A 30 -13.53 -8.15 -13.81
C ASN A 30 -12.40 -8.09 -12.78
N MET A 31 -12.72 -8.03 -11.48
CA MET A 31 -11.72 -8.01 -10.42
C MET A 31 -10.98 -9.34 -10.30
N ARG A 32 -11.69 -10.47 -10.42
CA ARG A 32 -11.04 -11.79 -10.51
C ARG A 32 -10.06 -11.84 -11.69
N GLY A 33 -10.43 -11.27 -12.83
CA GLY A 33 -9.54 -11.15 -13.98
C GLY A 33 -8.31 -10.26 -13.71
N VAL A 34 -8.44 -9.17 -12.97
CA VAL A 34 -7.32 -8.33 -12.53
C VAL A 34 -6.36 -9.11 -11.62
N VAL A 35 -6.88 -9.87 -10.65
CA VAL A 35 -6.07 -10.73 -9.78
C VAL A 35 -5.30 -11.78 -10.60
N GLN A 36 -5.94 -12.40 -11.60
CA GLN A 36 -5.27 -13.37 -12.47
C GLN A 36 -4.18 -12.73 -13.35
N LEU A 37 -4.40 -11.50 -13.83
CA LEU A 37 -3.37 -10.76 -14.56
C LEU A 37 -2.20 -10.38 -13.64
N ALA A 38 -2.46 -9.90 -12.43
CA ALA A 38 -1.42 -9.61 -11.46
C ALA A 38 -0.58 -10.86 -11.15
N LYS A 39 -1.22 -12.00 -10.92
CA LYS A 39 -0.56 -13.30 -10.74
C LYS A 39 0.31 -13.68 -11.93
N LYS A 40 -0.24 -13.61 -13.14
CA LYS A 40 0.47 -13.95 -14.40
C LYS A 40 1.75 -13.16 -14.60
N TYR A 41 1.74 -11.88 -14.26
CA TYR A 41 2.86 -10.95 -14.50
C TYR A 41 3.67 -10.66 -13.23
N GLY A 42 3.37 -11.29 -12.09
CA GLY A 42 4.08 -11.09 -10.83
C GLY A 42 3.94 -9.67 -10.24
N LEU A 43 2.79 -9.03 -10.45
CA LEU A 43 2.55 -7.63 -10.10
C LEU A 43 1.90 -7.49 -8.74
N PHE A 44 2.06 -6.31 -8.13
CA PHE A 44 1.23 -5.91 -7.01
C PHE A 44 -0.20 -5.57 -7.46
N LEU A 45 -1.15 -5.85 -6.59
CA LEU A 45 -2.47 -5.25 -6.61
C LEU A 45 -2.42 -4.00 -5.71
N HIS A 46 -2.48 -2.81 -6.29
CA HIS A 46 -2.57 -1.57 -5.51
C HIS A 46 -4.04 -1.24 -5.30
N SER A 47 -4.54 -1.62 -4.13
CA SER A 47 -5.97 -1.68 -3.84
C SER A 47 -6.38 -0.62 -2.83
N HIS A 48 -7.18 0.34 -3.29
CA HIS A 48 -7.92 1.28 -2.43
C HIS A 48 -9.21 0.59 -1.99
N SER A 49 -9.19 0.01 -0.81
CA SER A 49 -10.24 -0.94 -0.41
C SER A 49 -10.35 -1.08 1.11
N ASP A 50 -11.46 -1.64 1.56
CA ASP A 50 -11.61 -2.12 2.92
C ASP A 50 -10.88 -3.45 3.16
N ALA A 51 -10.83 -3.88 4.42
CA ALA A 51 -10.18 -5.13 4.80
C ALA A 51 -10.85 -6.37 4.18
N ASP A 52 -12.18 -6.34 3.94
CA ASP A 52 -12.90 -7.48 3.33
C ASP A 52 -12.47 -7.69 1.88
N ALA A 53 -12.36 -6.63 1.08
CA ALA A 53 -11.87 -6.72 -0.29
C ALA A 53 -10.42 -7.24 -0.36
N VAL A 54 -9.53 -6.76 0.53
CA VAL A 54 -8.15 -7.28 0.64
C VAL A 54 -8.15 -8.78 0.95
N MET A 55 -8.98 -9.23 1.91
CA MET A 55 -9.10 -10.66 2.22
C MET A 55 -9.52 -11.48 1.01
N ARG A 56 -10.46 -10.98 0.20
CA ARG A 56 -10.94 -11.64 -1.02
C ARG A 56 -9.87 -11.73 -2.09
N HIS A 57 -8.99 -10.73 -2.23
CA HIS A 57 -7.84 -10.85 -3.13
C HIS A 57 -6.95 -12.03 -2.74
N PHE A 58 -6.64 -12.21 -1.46
CA PHE A 58 -5.87 -13.36 -0.98
C PHE A 58 -6.63 -14.70 -1.04
N GLN A 59 -7.97 -14.70 -0.98
CA GLN A 59 -8.77 -15.91 -1.21
C GLN A 59 -8.71 -16.34 -2.69
N GLN A 60 -8.67 -15.39 -3.62
CA GLN A 60 -8.56 -15.64 -5.06
C GLN A 60 -7.15 -16.05 -5.47
N ASP A 61 -6.12 -15.51 -4.84
CA ASP A 61 -4.72 -15.92 -4.99
C ASP A 61 -3.99 -15.81 -3.65
N PRO A 62 -3.75 -16.92 -2.94
CA PRO A 62 -3.02 -16.93 -1.67
C PRO A 62 -1.60 -16.36 -1.75
N ASN A 63 -1.02 -16.31 -2.94
CA ASN A 63 0.31 -15.74 -3.20
C ASN A 63 0.24 -14.30 -3.77
N ALA A 64 -0.93 -13.68 -3.79
CA ALA A 64 -1.07 -12.29 -4.23
C ALA A 64 -0.12 -11.38 -3.45
N ARG A 65 0.40 -10.37 -4.13
CA ARG A 65 1.16 -9.27 -3.52
C ARG A 65 0.23 -8.05 -3.51
N VAL A 66 -0.13 -7.58 -2.34
CA VAL A 66 -1.08 -6.48 -2.20
C VAL A 66 -0.41 -5.27 -1.55
N LEU A 67 -0.49 -4.12 -2.20
CA LEU A 67 -0.24 -2.81 -1.61
C LEU A 67 -1.60 -2.20 -1.25
N TRP A 68 -1.87 -2.10 0.05
CA TRP A 68 -3.13 -1.58 0.56
C TRP A 68 -3.05 -0.07 0.65
N ALA A 69 -3.72 0.61 -0.26
CA ALA A 69 -3.71 2.05 -0.33
C ALA A 69 -4.26 2.66 0.97
N HIS A 70 -3.55 3.66 1.48
CA HIS A 70 -3.89 4.39 2.71
C HIS A 70 -4.11 3.50 3.93
N SER A 71 -3.52 2.28 3.93
CA SER A 71 -3.79 1.26 4.97
C SER A 71 -5.30 1.01 5.16
N GLY A 72 -6.09 1.17 4.08
CA GLY A 72 -7.55 1.04 4.06
C GLY A 72 -8.30 2.08 4.89
N PHE A 73 -7.66 3.14 5.36
CA PHE A 73 -8.19 4.06 6.39
C PHE A 73 -8.65 3.34 7.66
N GLU A 74 -8.11 2.15 7.89
CA GLU A 74 -8.44 1.32 9.03
C GLU A 74 -7.70 1.77 10.30
N ARG A 75 -8.23 1.32 11.45
CA ARG A 75 -7.53 1.52 12.72
C ARG A 75 -6.28 0.63 12.78
N PRO A 76 -5.21 1.06 13.49
CA PRO A 76 -3.94 0.34 13.53
C PRO A 76 -4.06 -1.11 14.04
N GLU A 77 -5.03 -1.41 14.91
CA GLU A 77 -5.28 -2.78 15.38
C GLU A 77 -5.73 -3.68 14.23
N LYS A 78 -6.61 -3.18 13.35
CA LYS A 78 -7.08 -3.91 12.17
C LYS A 78 -5.97 -4.08 11.15
N VAL A 79 -5.17 -3.05 10.93
CA VAL A 79 -3.99 -3.11 10.04
C VAL A 79 -3.01 -4.18 10.53
N ARG A 80 -2.70 -4.21 11.83
CA ARG A 80 -1.81 -5.23 12.44
C ARG A 80 -2.40 -6.64 12.29
N GLU A 81 -3.69 -6.84 12.51
CA GLU A 81 -4.38 -8.12 12.28
C GLU A 81 -4.17 -8.60 10.85
N MET A 82 -4.39 -7.72 9.87
CA MET A 82 -4.26 -8.03 8.46
C MET A 82 -2.81 -8.35 8.07
N LEU A 83 -1.84 -7.59 8.56
CA LEU A 83 -0.42 -7.81 8.31
C LEU A 83 0.10 -9.14 8.90
N ARG A 84 -0.41 -9.54 10.09
CA ARG A 84 -0.09 -10.85 10.67
C ARG A 84 -0.64 -11.99 9.83
N LYS A 85 -1.83 -11.82 9.29
CA LYS A 85 -2.53 -12.86 8.52
C LYS A 85 -1.95 -13.03 7.12
N TYR A 86 -1.51 -11.94 6.48
CA TYR A 86 -1.10 -11.92 5.08
C TYR A 86 0.35 -11.45 4.92
N PRO A 87 1.32 -12.39 4.80
CA PRO A 87 2.75 -12.05 4.70
C PRO A 87 3.13 -11.19 3.49
N ALA A 88 2.35 -11.22 2.41
CA ALA A 88 2.57 -10.42 1.20
C ALA A 88 1.66 -9.18 1.10
N LEU A 89 1.06 -8.76 2.24
CA LEU A 89 0.36 -7.49 2.37
C LEU A 89 1.34 -6.40 2.78
N TYR A 90 1.30 -5.27 2.10
CA TYR A 90 2.02 -4.04 2.39
C TYR A 90 1.02 -2.89 2.46
N CYS A 91 1.36 -1.84 3.18
CA CYS A 91 0.48 -0.69 3.42
C CYS A 91 1.18 0.59 3.01
N ASP A 92 0.55 1.42 2.20
CA ASP A 92 1.02 2.79 2.08
C ASP A 92 0.35 3.71 3.12
N LEU A 93 1.02 4.80 3.40
CA LEU A 93 0.61 5.84 4.35
C LEU A 93 0.20 7.13 3.64
N ALA A 94 0.00 7.06 2.34
CA ALA A 94 -0.46 8.19 1.54
C ALA A 94 -1.83 8.65 2.04
N PHE A 95 -2.08 9.96 1.98
CA PHE A 95 -3.33 10.57 2.42
C PHE A 95 -3.75 10.30 3.88
N LEU A 96 -3.11 9.39 4.56
CA LEU A 96 -3.41 9.05 5.95
C LEU A 96 -2.76 10.06 6.90
N THR A 97 -3.54 10.72 7.73
CA THR A 97 -3.05 11.70 8.72
C THR A 97 -3.19 11.20 10.17
N ALA A 98 -3.95 10.13 10.38
CA ALA A 98 -4.26 9.63 11.71
C ALA A 98 -3.06 8.96 12.42
N HIS A 99 -1.99 8.64 11.69
CA HIS A 99 -0.82 7.94 12.25
C HIS A 99 0.15 8.86 12.99
N ALA A 100 0.07 10.17 12.79
CA ALA A 100 0.96 11.11 13.46
C ALA A 100 0.33 12.51 13.62
N SER A 101 0.73 13.22 14.66
CA SER A 101 0.35 14.60 14.91
C SER A 101 1.51 15.34 15.56
N ASN A 102 1.74 16.60 15.16
CA ASN A 102 2.81 17.45 15.72
C ASN A 102 4.19 16.77 15.76
N GLY A 103 4.54 16.01 14.72
CA GLY A 103 5.81 15.30 14.62
C GLY A 103 5.91 14.05 15.53
N LYS A 104 4.82 13.61 16.16
CA LYS A 104 4.77 12.43 17.00
C LYS A 104 3.88 11.37 16.40
N VAL A 105 4.35 10.14 16.38
CA VAL A 105 3.58 8.98 15.95
C VAL A 105 2.57 8.60 17.04
N ALA A 106 1.32 8.39 16.65
CA ALA A 106 0.28 7.93 17.57
C ALA A 106 0.66 6.56 18.17
N PRO A 107 0.47 6.33 19.49
CA PRO A 107 0.97 5.14 20.16
C PRO A 107 0.60 3.82 19.49
N ALA A 108 -0.65 3.62 19.10
CA ALA A 108 -1.09 2.39 18.43
C ALA A 108 -0.49 2.20 17.02
N TRP A 109 -0.25 3.29 16.29
CA TRP A 109 0.48 3.25 15.02
C TRP A 109 1.97 2.98 15.22
N ARG A 110 2.57 3.51 16.30
CA ARG A 110 3.95 3.21 16.67
C ARG A 110 4.14 1.70 16.89
N GLU A 111 3.20 1.06 17.59
CA GLU A 111 3.23 -0.40 17.75
C GLU A 111 3.17 -1.13 16.40
N ALA A 112 2.33 -0.68 15.46
CA ALA A 112 2.23 -1.27 14.14
C ALA A 112 3.56 -1.13 13.35
N PHE A 113 4.19 0.04 13.39
CA PHE A 113 5.45 0.29 12.69
C PHE A 113 6.63 -0.49 13.29
N LEU A 114 6.66 -0.66 14.61
CA LEU A 114 7.68 -1.46 15.29
C LEU A 114 7.50 -2.98 15.08
N GLU A 115 6.26 -3.44 15.00
CA GLU A 115 5.95 -4.85 14.75
C GLU A 115 6.20 -5.24 13.28
N PHE A 116 5.97 -4.32 12.34
CA PHE A 116 6.08 -4.56 10.89
C PHE A 116 6.91 -3.49 10.19
N PRO A 117 8.19 -3.31 10.54
CA PRO A 117 9.00 -2.21 10.02
C PRO A 117 9.26 -2.30 8.51
N ASP A 118 9.06 -3.47 7.91
CA ASP A 118 9.29 -3.79 6.50
C ASP A 118 8.01 -3.78 5.65
N ARG A 119 6.85 -3.36 6.22
CA ARG A 119 5.55 -3.49 5.56
C ARG A 119 4.85 -2.18 5.25
N PHE A 120 5.42 -1.05 5.64
CA PHE A 120 4.85 0.27 5.40
C PHE A 120 5.72 1.07 4.43
N VAL A 121 5.10 1.88 3.59
CA VAL A 121 5.76 2.82 2.69
C VAL A 121 5.12 4.20 2.80
N VAL A 122 5.93 5.25 2.73
CA VAL A 122 5.43 6.62 2.64
C VAL A 122 4.91 6.89 1.22
N GLY A 123 3.78 7.57 1.12
CA GLY A 123 3.22 8.06 -0.12
C GLY A 123 2.63 9.45 0.06
N THR A 124 2.31 10.15 -1.02
CA THR A 124 1.74 11.50 -1.00
C THR A 124 0.34 11.60 -1.59
N ASP A 125 -0.04 10.62 -2.42
CA ASP A 125 -1.30 10.59 -3.16
C ASP A 125 -1.56 11.88 -3.95
N THR A 126 -0.55 12.32 -4.70
CA THR A 126 -0.62 13.52 -5.55
C THR A 126 -1.12 13.16 -6.95
N PHE A 127 -2.33 12.64 -7.02
CA PHE A 127 -2.93 12.09 -8.24
C PHE A 127 -3.43 13.14 -9.23
N THR A 128 -3.57 14.42 -8.83
CA THR A 128 -3.98 15.52 -9.70
C THR A 128 -3.01 16.71 -9.61
N PRO A 129 -2.90 17.54 -10.67
CA PRO A 129 -2.05 18.74 -10.62
C PRO A 129 -2.38 19.70 -9.48
N GLU A 130 -3.66 19.78 -9.09
CA GLU A 130 -4.14 20.63 -8.00
C GLU A 130 -3.54 20.22 -6.64
N ARG A 131 -3.06 18.98 -6.50
CA ARG A 131 -2.42 18.47 -5.29
C ARG A 131 -0.88 18.55 -5.32
N TRP A 132 -0.27 18.88 -6.45
CA TRP A 132 1.20 18.87 -6.55
C TRP A 132 1.89 19.88 -5.63
N HIS A 133 1.25 21.02 -5.36
CA HIS A 133 1.78 21.98 -4.39
C HIS A 133 1.93 21.40 -2.97
N TYR A 134 1.16 20.38 -2.64
CA TYR A 134 1.14 19.74 -1.32
C TYR A 134 2.32 18.80 -1.07
N VAL A 135 3.02 18.34 -2.13
CA VAL A 135 4.11 17.34 -2.03
C VAL A 135 5.20 17.77 -1.06
N VAL A 136 5.62 19.03 -1.14
CA VAL A 136 6.72 19.56 -0.31
C VAL A 136 6.33 19.60 1.17
N GLU A 137 5.13 20.06 1.48
CA GLU A 137 4.65 20.14 2.86
C GLU A 137 4.43 18.74 3.44
N HIS A 138 3.84 17.85 2.67
CA HIS A 138 3.64 16.45 3.07
C HIS A 138 4.99 15.74 3.31
N ALA A 139 5.99 15.97 2.46
CA ALA A 139 7.32 15.41 2.65
C ALA A 139 8.00 15.97 3.92
N ARG A 140 7.82 17.25 4.24
CA ARG A 140 8.31 17.83 5.50
C ARG A 140 7.64 17.23 6.71
N TRP A 141 6.33 17.12 6.68
CA TRP A 141 5.53 16.48 7.72
C TRP A 141 5.94 15.03 7.92
N SER A 142 6.13 14.28 6.83
CA SER A 142 6.58 12.87 6.90
C SER A 142 7.94 12.75 7.58
N ARG A 143 8.90 13.61 7.27
CA ARG A 143 10.22 13.62 7.94
C ARG A 143 10.12 13.90 9.44
N GLN A 144 9.16 14.75 9.86
CA GLN A 144 8.98 15.09 11.28
C GLN A 144 8.53 13.86 12.09
N TRP A 145 7.50 13.14 11.64
CA TRP A 145 7.04 11.99 12.38
C TRP A 145 7.95 10.75 12.24
N LEU A 146 8.62 10.60 11.10
CA LEU A 146 9.64 9.55 10.93
C LEU A 146 10.77 9.71 11.93
N ALA A 147 11.17 10.94 12.24
CA ALA A 147 12.20 11.22 13.25
C ALA A 147 11.82 10.83 14.68
N ASP A 148 10.54 10.54 14.96
CA ASP A 148 10.06 10.03 16.24
C ASP A 148 10.23 8.50 16.37
N LEU A 149 10.53 7.79 15.27
CA LEU A 149 10.76 6.34 15.25
C LEU A 149 12.25 5.99 15.44
N PRO A 150 12.57 4.74 15.82
CA PRO A 150 13.94 4.24 15.73
C PRO A 150 14.51 4.45 14.32
N PRO A 151 15.80 4.83 14.17
CA PRO A 151 16.39 5.21 12.88
C PRO A 151 16.29 4.16 11.78
N ASP A 152 16.36 2.89 12.12
CA ASP A 152 16.22 1.75 11.20
C ASP A 152 14.78 1.59 10.70
N VAL A 153 13.80 1.69 11.62
CA VAL A 153 12.37 1.66 11.27
C VAL A 153 12.00 2.86 10.40
N ALA A 154 12.47 4.06 10.78
CA ALA A 154 12.23 5.29 10.00
C ALA A 154 12.78 5.17 8.57
N ARG A 155 14.00 4.64 8.41
CA ARG A 155 14.66 4.45 7.13
C ARG A 155 13.92 3.42 6.26
N ASN A 156 13.51 2.30 6.85
CA ASN A 156 12.71 1.28 6.17
C ASN A 156 11.43 1.89 5.58
N ILE A 157 10.64 2.57 6.41
CA ILE A 157 9.35 3.15 6.00
C ILE A 157 9.56 4.30 5.00
N ALA A 158 10.61 5.12 5.19
CA ALA A 158 10.86 6.28 4.36
C ALA A 158 11.20 5.92 2.89
N TYR A 159 12.03 4.89 2.67
CA TYR A 159 12.48 4.56 1.32
C TYR A 159 12.94 3.10 1.10
N GLU A 160 13.59 2.41 2.07
CA GLU A 160 14.17 1.08 1.84
C GLU A 160 13.11 0.03 1.48
N ASN A 161 11.92 0.11 2.09
CA ASN A 161 10.80 -0.75 1.73
C ASN A 161 10.36 -0.51 0.28
N GLY A 162 10.24 0.75 -0.13
CA GLY A 162 9.90 1.10 -1.51
C GLY A 162 10.94 0.60 -2.51
N GLU A 163 12.23 0.79 -2.22
CA GLU A 163 13.31 0.26 -3.06
C GLU A 163 13.27 -1.26 -3.17
N ARG A 164 13.07 -1.96 -2.06
CA ARG A 164 12.98 -3.42 -2.05
C ARG A 164 11.78 -3.94 -2.84
N LEU A 165 10.63 -3.27 -2.73
CA LEU A 165 9.39 -3.73 -3.36
C LEU A 165 9.33 -3.39 -4.85
N PHE A 166 9.90 -2.26 -5.27
CA PHE A 166 9.73 -1.71 -6.61
C PHE A 166 11.03 -1.47 -7.37
N GLY A 167 12.18 -1.42 -6.69
CA GLY A 167 13.48 -1.07 -7.29
C GLY A 167 14.07 -2.11 -8.26
N GLY A 168 13.57 -3.33 -8.28
CA GLY A 168 13.99 -4.39 -9.21
C GLY A 168 13.29 -4.38 -10.58
N ALA A 169 12.40 -3.41 -10.83
CA ALA A 169 11.61 -3.31 -12.05
C ALA A 169 12.34 -2.49 -13.14
N GLN A 170 13.58 -2.87 -13.50
CA GLN A 170 14.30 -2.32 -14.66
C GLN A 170 14.15 -3.21 -15.89
#